data_5b849de97cb77ed31f2047887f5514b4
#
_entry.id   5b849de97cb77ed31f2047887f5514b4
#
_cell.length_a   1.000
_cell.length_b   1.000
_cell.length_c   1.000
_cell.angle_alpha   90.00
_cell.angle_beta   90.00
_cell.angle_gamma   90.00
#
_symmetry.space_group_name_H-M   'P 1'
#
loop_
_entity.id
_entity.type
_entity.pdbx_description
1 polymer ?
#
loop_
_entity_poly.entity_id
_entity_poly.type
_entity_poly.pdbx_seq_one_letter_code
_entity_poly.pdbx_strand_id
1 'polypeptide(L)'
;PGAPEDTLYRINLRDYQWDTHLAWDQLLARYQLGYAPTGPETGPLFKEVARETHCRMPIVTADWLVATASLAPLYYDILLYHEKLGRSARTTKELEEVVLHVSKTPATSATGRAGFSESGVSGFNRSIVRWTGILTSDVGPDGEPVHASYWESYDFGTFDTTADPHPEKNLFASPFPPGSGQSPALVFVPDGGEFIWGLPNGFQGYFIAQAADASSGDGERLDVAPENVVKLKEGVDPRIYAGRTCMHCHASGIIPKDDRVLEDATNSIVLEPDELIELAKFYLPEGQPPLRQLAEQDSKRYYAATLAAGAPPPSSGGFDQVNTVAFGFDSTVTRARAAAELGILEDT
;
A
#
# COMPACT_ATOMS: atom_id res chain seq x y z
N PRO A 1 8.59 1.31 -28.91
CA PRO A 1 9.90 1.80 -29.32
C PRO A 1 10.78 1.74 -28.08
N GLY A 2 11.84 0.91 -28.11
CA GLY A 2 12.79 0.81 -27.02
C GLY A 2 13.33 2.19 -26.68
N ALA A 3 13.41 2.53 -25.41
CA ALA A 3 14.12 3.72 -24.99
C ALA A 3 15.57 3.60 -25.50
N PRO A 4 16.12 4.65 -26.07
CA PRO A 4 17.54 4.64 -26.41
C PRO A 4 18.32 4.39 -25.12
N GLU A 5 19.31 3.52 -25.19
CA GLU A 5 20.34 3.41 -24.16
C GLU A 5 20.85 4.84 -23.90
N ASP A 6 21.01 5.24 -22.67
CA ASP A 6 21.44 6.59 -22.26
C ASP A 6 20.40 7.72 -22.36
N THR A 7 19.18 7.51 -21.90
CA THR A 7 18.18 8.59 -21.89
C THR A 7 18.20 9.37 -20.56
N LEU A 8 18.53 10.64 -20.63
CA LEU A 8 18.33 11.58 -19.52
C LEU A 8 16.89 12.08 -19.53
N TYR A 9 16.15 11.79 -18.47
CA TYR A 9 14.79 12.28 -18.30
C TYR A 9 14.78 13.59 -17.50
N ARG A 10 14.11 14.60 -18.03
CA ARG A 10 13.80 15.81 -17.27
C ARG A 10 12.39 15.70 -16.74
N ILE A 11 12.24 15.76 -15.42
CA ILE A 11 10.97 15.70 -14.73
C ILE A 11 10.64 17.10 -14.17
N ASN A 12 9.44 17.58 -14.44
CA ASN A 12 8.94 18.79 -13.82
C ASN A 12 8.27 18.42 -12.49
N LEU A 13 8.93 18.72 -11.38
CA LEU A 13 8.47 18.36 -10.03
C LEU A 13 7.13 18.98 -9.65
N ARG A 14 6.74 20.07 -10.29
CA ARG A 14 5.44 20.73 -10.06
C ARG A 14 4.28 19.91 -10.59
N ASP A 15 4.48 19.13 -11.64
CA ASP A 15 3.46 18.22 -12.17
C ASP A 15 3.09 17.12 -11.16
N TYR A 16 3.99 16.87 -10.21
CA TYR A 16 3.83 15.94 -9.10
C TYR A 16 3.60 16.64 -7.76
N GLN A 17 3.47 17.97 -7.74
CA GLN A 17 3.29 18.79 -6.53
C GLN A 17 4.40 18.60 -5.46
N TRP A 18 5.57 18.11 -5.84
CA TRP A 18 6.68 17.85 -4.93
C TRP A 18 7.36 19.12 -4.41
N ASP A 19 7.07 20.26 -5.02
CA ASP A 19 7.50 21.58 -4.56
C ASP A 19 6.64 22.12 -3.41
N THR A 20 5.37 21.69 -3.30
CA THR A 20 4.39 22.27 -2.39
C THR A 20 4.65 21.89 -0.92
N HIS A 21 5.11 20.67 -0.66
CA HIS A 21 5.29 20.12 0.68
C HIS A 21 6.73 19.72 0.99
N LEU A 22 7.68 20.31 0.27
CA LEU A 22 9.11 20.05 0.43
C LEU A 22 9.46 18.55 0.23
N ALA A 23 8.63 17.78 -0.49
CA ALA A 23 8.89 16.36 -0.72
C ALA A 23 10.24 16.15 -1.42
N TRP A 24 10.57 16.99 -2.39
CA TRP A 24 11.86 16.97 -3.05
C TRP A 24 13.02 17.34 -2.10
N ASP A 25 12.85 18.33 -1.24
CA ASP A 25 13.87 18.72 -0.28
C ASP A 25 14.11 17.63 0.76
N GLN A 26 13.06 16.95 1.22
CA GLN A 26 13.16 15.80 2.12
C GLN A 26 13.88 14.64 1.46
N LEU A 27 13.62 14.40 0.17
CA LEU A 27 14.30 13.39 -0.62
C LEU A 27 15.78 13.71 -0.75
N LEU A 28 16.12 14.95 -1.16
CA LEU A 28 17.51 15.40 -1.29
C LEU A 28 18.28 15.38 0.02
N ALA A 29 17.64 15.70 1.14
CA ALA A 29 18.28 15.65 2.46
C ALA A 29 18.78 14.23 2.83
N ARG A 30 18.26 13.19 2.17
CA ARG A 30 18.67 11.79 2.33
C ARG A 30 19.67 11.33 1.28
N TYR A 31 19.94 12.15 0.27
CA TYR A 31 20.81 11.76 -0.84
C TYR A 31 22.28 11.75 -0.41
N GLN A 32 22.89 10.60 -0.44
CA GLN A 32 24.22 10.35 0.12
C GLN A 32 25.37 10.93 -0.71
N LEU A 33 25.16 11.19 -2.00
CA LEU A 33 26.22 11.59 -2.92
C LEU A 33 26.49 13.12 -2.96
N GLY A 34 25.91 13.89 -2.06
CA GLY A 34 26.36 15.24 -1.75
C GLY A 34 26.12 16.32 -2.81
N TYR A 35 25.26 16.08 -3.80
CA TYR A 35 24.82 17.14 -4.73
C TYR A 35 23.81 18.09 -4.12
N ALA A 36 23.15 17.67 -3.04
CA ALA A 36 22.19 18.54 -2.39
C ALA A 36 22.92 19.80 -1.93
N PRO A 37 22.53 20.97 -2.44
CA PRO A 37 23.10 22.23 -1.98
C PRO A 37 22.66 22.46 -0.55
N THR A 38 23.43 21.98 0.40
CA THR A 38 23.27 22.30 1.83
C THR A 38 23.83 23.68 2.14
N GLY A 39 23.75 24.60 1.22
CA GLY A 39 24.29 25.93 1.31
C GLY A 39 24.09 26.69 0.00
N PRO A 40 24.56 27.93 -0.08
CA PRO A 40 24.42 28.69 -1.31
C PRO A 40 24.95 27.84 -2.47
N GLU A 41 24.25 27.83 -3.58
CA GLU A 41 24.47 27.07 -4.84
C GLU A 41 25.86 27.26 -5.46
N THR A 42 26.92 27.04 -4.69
CA THR A 42 28.25 27.55 -4.99
C THR A 42 29.32 26.47 -5.08
N GLY A 43 28.97 25.21 -4.80
CA GLY A 43 29.93 24.09 -4.93
C GLY A 43 30.43 23.98 -6.36
N PRO A 44 31.75 23.75 -6.58
CA PRO A 44 32.32 23.61 -7.92
C PRO A 44 31.62 22.51 -8.73
N LEU A 45 31.36 21.36 -8.11
CA LEU A 45 30.68 20.24 -8.72
C LEU A 45 29.26 20.56 -9.13
N PHE A 46 28.48 21.24 -8.27
CA PHE A 46 27.13 21.68 -8.61
C PHE A 46 27.11 22.61 -9.83
N LYS A 47 28.04 23.58 -9.90
CA LYS A 47 28.17 24.50 -11.04
C LYS A 47 28.55 23.76 -12.32
N GLU A 48 29.40 22.77 -12.23
CA GLU A 48 29.78 21.94 -13.37
C GLU A 48 28.63 21.10 -13.87
N VAL A 49 27.96 20.37 -12.97
CA VAL A 49 26.77 19.59 -13.30
C VAL A 49 25.67 20.47 -13.91
N ALA A 50 25.39 21.64 -13.31
CA ALA A 50 24.42 22.58 -13.82
C ALA A 50 24.77 23.11 -15.24
N ARG A 51 26.06 23.33 -15.49
CA ARG A 51 26.58 23.77 -16.80
C ARG A 51 26.43 22.67 -17.85
N GLU A 52 26.83 21.44 -17.55
CA GLU A 52 26.80 20.31 -18.49
C GLU A 52 25.36 19.84 -18.79
N THR A 53 24.51 19.81 -17.78
CA THR A 53 23.12 19.34 -17.93
C THR A 53 22.13 20.43 -18.29
N HIS A 54 22.58 21.72 -18.26
CA HIS A 54 21.70 22.88 -18.35
C HIS A 54 20.56 22.87 -17.29
N CYS A 55 20.79 22.20 -16.16
CA CYS A 55 19.84 22.01 -15.09
C CYS A 55 20.42 22.52 -13.77
N ARG A 56 19.67 23.37 -13.07
CA ARG A 56 20.04 23.83 -11.71
C ARG A 56 19.60 22.88 -10.61
N MET A 57 18.91 21.81 -10.99
CA MET A 57 18.46 20.80 -10.05
C MET A 57 19.55 19.73 -9.89
N PRO A 58 19.73 19.19 -8.69
CA PRO A 58 20.67 18.08 -8.49
C PRO A 58 20.21 16.85 -9.26
N ILE A 59 21.17 16.12 -9.78
CA ILE A 59 20.94 14.82 -10.42
C ILE A 59 20.94 13.76 -9.32
N VAL A 60 19.94 12.91 -9.31
CA VAL A 60 19.86 11.75 -8.44
C VAL A 60 19.80 10.49 -9.29
N THR A 61 20.40 9.40 -8.82
CA THR A 61 20.30 8.11 -9.51
C THR A 61 18.91 7.52 -9.32
N ALA A 62 18.35 6.93 -10.39
CA ALA A 62 16.98 6.43 -10.36
C ALA A 62 16.80 5.26 -9.40
N ASP A 63 17.80 4.40 -9.28
CA ASP A 63 17.79 3.25 -8.37
C ASP A 63 17.77 3.70 -6.89
N TRP A 64 18.58 4.69 -6.53
CA TRP A 64 18.53 5.30 -5.21
C TRP A 64 17.16 5.95 -4.94
N LEU A 65 16.63 6.70 -5.93
CA LEU A 65 15.33 7.33 -5.81
C LEU A 65 14.23 6.30 -5.51
N VAL A 66 14.19 5.23 -6.30
CA VAL A 66 13.20 4.16 -6.12
C VAL A 66 13.38 3.46 -4.77
N ALA A 67 14.60 3.10 -4.40
CA ALA A 67 14.88 2.42 -3.14
C ALA A 67 14.51 3.27 -1.91
N THR A 68 14.72 4.58 -1.98
CA THR A 68 14.46 5.50 -0.86
C THR A 68 12.99 5.96 -0.82
N ALA A 69 12.44 6.32 -1.98
CA ALA A 69 11.09 6.88 -2.08
C ALA A 69 9.98 5.83 -1.90
N SER A 70 10.30 4.55 -2.10
CA SER A 70 9.35 3.45 -1.87
C SER A 70 9.20 3.04 -0.40
N LEU A 71 9.97 3.63 0.51
CA LEU A 71 9.93 3.37 1.94
C LEU A 71 9.28 4.52 2.71
N ALA A 72 8.51 4.17 3.74
CA ALA A 72 7.98 5.15 4.69
C ALA A 72 9.15 5.80 5.50
N PRO A 73 9.00 7.03 5.97
CA PRO A 73 7.84 7.90 5.82
C PRO A 73 7.77 8.61 4.44
N LEU A 74 8.88 8.64 3.68
CA LEU A 74 8.98 9.37 2.42
C LEU A 74 7.93 8.91 1.38
N TYR A 75 7.64 7.61 1.34
CA TYR A 75 6.59 7.04 0.52
C TYR A 75 5.25 7.76 0.71
N TYR A 76 4.84 7.99 1.95
CA TYR A 76 3.61 8.70 2.25
C TYR A 76 3.66 10.18 1.88
N ASP A 77 4.82 10.81 2.08
CA ASP A 77 5.01 12.24 1.78
C ASP A 77 4.95 12.50 0.27
N ILE A 78 5.43 11.56 -0.54
CA ILE A 78 5.43 11.64 -2.01
C ILE A 78 4.03 11.43 -2.60
N LEU A 79 3.19 10.60 -1.98
CA LEU A 79 1.83 10.33 -2.45
C LEU A 79 0.88 11.52 -2.30
N LEU A 80 1.25 12.53 -1.51
CA LEU A 80 0.59 13.83 -1.42
C LEU A 80 -0.91 13.83 -1.10
N TYR A 81 -1.43 12.78 -0.47
CA TYR A 81 -2.82 12.75 -0.02
C TYR A 81 -3.04 13.58 1.24
N HIS A 82 -2.73 14.89 1.19
CA HIS A 82 -2.64 15.72 2.38
C HIS A 82 -3.03 17.18 2.16
N GLU A 83 -3.66 17.52 1.04
CA GLU A 83 -4.05 18.91 0.76
C GLU A 83 -4.77 19.56 1.94
N LYS A 84 -5.61 18.80 2.66
CA LYS A 84 -6.34 19.30 3.83
C LYS A 84 -5.52 19.28 5.13
N LEU A 85 -4.54 18.40 5.24
CA LEU A 85 -3.79 18.18 6.48
C LEU A 85 -2.46 18.93 6.51
N GLY A 86 -1.96 19.39 5.37
CA GLY A 86 -0.62 19.98 5.23
C GLY A 86 0.54 19.00 5.52
N ARG A 87 0.26 17.71 5.64
CA ARG A 87 1.19 16.61 5.86
C ARG A 87 0.53 15.28 5.46
N SER A 88 1.29 14.23 5.26
CA SER A 88 0.73 12.91 5.02
C SER A 88 -0.10 12.40 6.20
N ALA A 89 -1.14 11.61 5.91
CA ALA A 89 -2.01 11.02 6.92
C ALA A 89 -1.22 10.19 7.93
N ARG A 90 -1.57 10.27 9.20
CA ARG A 90 -0.96 9.53 10.31
C ARG A 90 -1.88 8.54 10.96
N THR A 91 -3.16 8.60 10.64
CA THR A 91 -4.16 7.69 11.17
C THR A 91 -5.07 7.19 10.06
N THR A 92 -5.80 6.13 10.33
CA THR A 92 -6.77 5.56 9.39
C THR A 92 -7.88 6.55 9.05
N LYS A 93 -8.33 7.31 10.03
CA LYS A 93 -9.37 8.33 9.84
C LYS A 93 -8.88 9.48 8.97
N GLU A 94 -7.65 9.96 9.22
CA GLU A 94 -7.03 10.97 8.35
C GLU A 94 -6.86 10.46 6.92
N LEU A 95 -6.44 9.19 6.74
CA LEU A 95 -6.33 8.59 5.41
C LEU A 95 -7.68 8.59 4.69
N GLU A 96 -8.73 8.17 5.38
CA GLU A 96 -10.08 8.12 4.81
C GLU A 96 -10.60 9.52 4.46
N GLU A 97 -10.31 10.52 5.28
CA GLU A 97 -10.69 11.91 5.00
C GLU A 97 -10.04 12.45 3.73
N VAL A 98 -8.79 12.08 3.44
CA VAL A 98 -8.08 12.58 2.27
C VAL A 98 -8.29 11.75 1.01
N VAL A 99 -8.59 10.45 1.11
CA VAL A 99 -8.74 9.57 -0.06
C VAL A 99 -10.18 9.23 -0.41
N LEU A 100 -11.12 9.38 0.52
CA LEU A 100 -12.51 9.00 0.32
C LEU A 100 -13.48 10.14 0.61
N HIS A 101 -14.49 10.26 -0.26
CA HIS A 101 -15.71 11.06 0.00
C HIS A 101 -16.88 10.21 0.50
N VAL A 102 -16.67 8.92 0.77
CA VAL A 102 -17.72 8.02 1.23
C VAL A 102 -17.56 7.67 2.70
N SER A 103 -18.68 7.61 3.39
CA SER A 103 -18.73 7.09 4.75
C SER A 103 -18.64 5.56 4.74
N LYS A 104 -17.81 4.99 5.60
CA LYS A 104 -17.79 3.54 5.88
C LYS A 104 -18.83 3.13 6.91
N THR A 105 -19.67 4.04 7.34
CA THR A 105 -20.76 3.74 8.27
C THR A 105 -22.12 3.86 7.55
N PRO A 106 -23.04 2.92 7.72
CA PRO A 106 -22.88 1.71 8.55
C PRO A 106 -21.95 0.67 7.93
N ALA A 107 -21.47 -0.30 8.73
CA ALA A 107 -20.57 -1.37 8.27
C ALA A 107 -21.16 -2.21 7.10
N THR A 108 -22.46 -2.16 6.88
CA THR A 108 -23.19 -2.77 5.76
C THR A 108 -23.04 -1.99 4.44
N SER A 109 -22.42 -0.81 4.43
CA SER A 109 -22.21 -0.04 3.19
C SER A 109 -21.04 -0.59 2.35
N ALA A 110 -20.29 -1.57 2.85
CA ALA A 110 -19.26 -2.26 2.11
C ALA A 110 -19.83 -2.94 0.86
N THR A 111 -19.06 -2.97 -0.23
CA THR A 111 -19.47 -3.64 -1.47
C THR A 111 -19.15 -5.13 -1.49
N GLY A 112 -18.41 -5.62 -0.49
CA GLY A 112 -18.13 -7.03 -0.28
C GLY A 112 -17.12 -7.24 0.82
N ARG A 113 -17.12 -8.44 1.39
CA ARG A 113 -16.20 -8.89 2.43
C ARG A 113 -15.80 -10.34 2.19
N ALA A 114 -14.64 -10.72 2.64
CA ALA A 114 -14.24 -12.12 2.74
C ALA A 114 -13.37 -12.32 3.96
N GLY A 115 -13.44 -13.51 4.52
CA GLY A 115 -12.53 -13.96 5.57
C GLY A 115 -11.93 -15.32 5.22
N PHE A 116 -10.70 -15.56 5.63
CA PHE A 116 -9.96 -16.78 5.34
C PHE A 116 -8.98 -17.11 6.46
N SER A 117 -8.61 -18.39 6.58
CA SER A 117 -7.80 -18.91 7.68
C SER A 117 -6.35 -18.46 7.64
N GLU A 118 -5.79 -18.28 6.45
CA GLU A 118 -4.41 -17.85 6.28
C GLU A 118 -4.29 -16.83 5.14
N SER A 119 -3.55 -15.76 5.40
CA SER A 119 -3.07 -14.88 4.34
C SER A 119 -1.72 -15.39 3.78
N GLY A 120 -1.28 -14.88 2.64
CA GLY A 120 0.08 -15.14 2.15
C GLY A 120 1.17 -14.49 3.00
N VAL A 121 0.81 -13.55 3.86
CA VAL A 121 1.67 -12.71 4.70
C VAL A 121 1.71 -13.23 6.12
N SER A 122 0.57 -13.64 6.66
CA SER A 122 0.37 -14.05 8.05
C SER A 122 -0.10 -15.50 8.13
N GLY A 123 0.25 -16.21 9.20
CA GLY A 123 -0.30 -17.53 9.53
C GLY A 123 -1.64 -17.45 10.28
N PHE A 124 -2.12 -16.25 10.55
CA PHE A 124 -3.40 -16.00 11.22
C PHE A 124 -4.53 -15.83 10.23
N ASN A 125 -5.77 -15.97 10.69
CA ASN A 125 -6.91 -15.63 9.86
C ASN A 125 -6.95 -14.12 9.59
N ARG A 126 -7.61 -13.75 8.48
CA ARG A 126 -7.69 -12.37 8.01
C ARG A 126 -9.08 -12.11 7.44
N SER A 127 -9.68 -10.99 7.75
CA SER A 127 -10.82 -10.48 7.02
C SER A 127 -10.38 -9.35 6.11
N ILE A 128 -10.98 -9.28 4.92
CA ILE A 128 -10.82 -8.16 4.00
C ILE A 128 -12.19 -7.61 3.62
N VAL A 129 -12.25 -6.32 3.40
CA VAL A 129 -13.46 -5.62 3.01
C VAL A 129 -13.16 -4.57 1.94
N ARG A 130 -14.13 -4.36 1.06
CA ARG A 130 -14.04 -3.37 -0.02
C ARG A 130 -15.16 -2.35 0.11
N TRP A 131 -14.80 -1.08 -0.06
CA TRP A 131 -15.73 0.01 -0.30
C TRP A 131 -15.47 0.64 -1.66
N THR A 132 -16.52 1.26 -2.22
CA THR A 132 -16.40 2.09 -3.41
C THR A 132 -16.52 3.55 -2.99
N GLY A 133 -15.69 4.39 -3.55
CA GLY A 133 -15.72 5.82 -3.28
C GLY A 133 -15.26 6.64 -4.47
N ILE A 134 -15.40 7.95 -4.33
CA ILE A 134 -14.83 8.93 -5.24
C ILE A 134 -13.58 9.45 -4.55
N LEU A 135 -12.44 9.42 -5.26
CA LEU A 135 -11.25 10.07 -4.74
C LEU A 135 -11.46 11.58 -4.72
N THR A 136 -11.04 12.21 -3.63
CA THR A 136 -11.17 13.65 -3.46
C THR A 136 -10.44 14.38 -4.58
N SER A 137 -11.08 15.36 -5.19
CA SER A 137 -10.53 16.25 -6.22
C SER A 137 -10.17 15.65 -7.59
N ASP A 138 -10.30 14.36 -7.79
CA ASP A 138 -9.85 13.75 -9.04
C ASP A 138 -10.98 13.66 -10.07
N VAL A 139 -10.66 14.19 -11.24
CA VAL A 139 -11.52 14.14 -12.42
C VAL A 139 -10.79 13.35 -13.49
N GLY A 140 -11.44 12.34 -14.06
CA GLY A 140 -10.91 11.55 -15.15
C GLY A 140 -10.68 12.40 -16.41
N PRO A 141 -10.01 11.85 -17.43
CA PRO A 141 -9.76 12.54 -18.69
C PRO A 141 -11.02 12.99 -19.43
N ASP A 142 -12.15 12.36 -19.14
CA ASP A 142 -13.48 12.64 -19.67
C ASP A 142 -14.26 13.67 -18.85
N GLY A 143 -13.69 14.20 -17.78
CA GLY A 143 -14.32 15.17 -16.89
C GLY A 143 -15.24 14.57 -15.83
N GLU A 144 -15.33 13.24 -15.75
CA GLU A 144 -16.12 12.56 -14.74
C GLU A 144 -15.33 12.27 -13.46
N PRO A 145 -16.00 12.24 -12.29
CA PRO A 145 -15.33 11.87 -11.04
C PRO A 145 -14.69 10.49 -11.12
N VAL A 146 -13.46 10.36 -10.66
CA VAL A 146 -12.78 9.07 -10.61
C VAL A 146 -13.31 8.23 -9.45
N HIS A 147 -14.03 7.18 -9.80
CA HIS A 147 -14.43 6.16 -8.85
C HIS A 147 -13.26 5.21 -8.61
N ALA A 148 -12.90 5.04 -7.34
CA ALA A 148 -11.87 4.11 -6.93
C ALA A 148 -12.40 3.15 -5.88
N SER A 149 -11.74 2.01 -5.77
CA SER A 149 -11.94 1.07 -4.67
C SER A 149 -11.01 1.41 -3.51
N TYR A 150 -11.52 1.18 -2.31
CA TYR A 150 -10.77 1.22 -1.07
C TYR A 150 -10.88 -0.13 -0.39
N TRP A 151 -9.76 -0.73 -0.10
CA TRP A 151 -9.63 -2.05 0.50
C TRP A 151 -9.00 -1.93 1.87
N GLU A 152 -9.52 -2.67 2.81
CA GLU A 152 -9.00 -2.74 4.17
C GLU A 152 -8.94 -4.19 4.61
N SER A 153 -7.84 -4.59 5.23
CA SER A 153 -7.75 -5.84 5.94
C SER A 153 -7.92 -5.65 7.45
N TYR A 154 -8.41 -6.70 8.08
CA TYR A 154 -8.42 -6.85 9.53
C TYR A 154 -7.51 -8.02 9.87
N ASP A 155 -6.42 -7.72 10.55
CA ASP A 155 -5.34 -8.65 10.85
C ASP A 155 -5.26 -8.91 12.36
N PHE A 156 -4.84 -10.11 12.70
CA PHE A 156 -4.73 -10.56 14.07
C PHE A 156 -3.29 -10.94 14.38
N GLY A 157 -2.81 -10.57 15.57
CA GLY A 157 -1.47 -10.86 16.08
C GLY A 157 -1.41 -12.00 17.09
N THR A 158 -2.56 -12.57 17.45
CA THR A 158 -2.68 -13.66 18.42
C THR A 158 -3.62 -14.73 17.90
N PHE A 159 -3.40 -15.98 18.35
CA PHE A 159 -4.32 -17.07 18.09
C PHE A 159 -5.30 -17.22 19.24
N ASP A 160 -6.53 -17.61 18.89
CA ASP A 160 -7.44 -18.23 19.83
C ASP A 160 -6.98 -19.67 20.13
N THR A 161 -6.66 -19.97 21.36
CA THR A 161 -6.25 -21.29 21.80
C THR A 161 -7.05 -21.73 23.03
N THR A 162 -7.14 -23.04 23.27
CA THR A 162 -7.80 -23.55 24.48
C THR A 162 -7.07 -23.19 25.78
N ALA A 163 -5.78 -22.89 25.73
CA ALA A 163 -4.97 -22.46 26.88
C ALA A 163 -5.08 -20.95 27.15
N ASP A 164 -5.32 -20.17 26.06
CA ASP A 164 -5.48 -18.72 26.10
C ASP A 164 -6.58 -18.34 25.07
N PRO A 165 -7.85 -18.43 25.49
CA PRO A 165 -8.97 -18.25 24.57
C PRO A 165 -9.19 -16.79 24.24
N HIS A 166 -9.07 -16.48 22.96
CA HIS A 166 -9.37 -15.21 22.36
C HIS A 166 -10.34 -15.37 21.17
N PRO A 167 -11.60 -15.76 21.44
CA PRO A 167 -12.56 -16.02 20.37
C PRO A 167 -12.77 -14.81 19.47
N GLU A 168 -12.61 -13.60 19.99
CA GLU A 168 -12.67 -12.35 19.21
C GLU A 168 -11.49 -12.18 18.22
N LYS A 169 -10.43 -12.99 18.36
CA LYS A 169 -9.30 -13.05 17.42
C LYS A 169 -9.46 -14.15 16.36
N ASN A 170 -10.59 -14.82 16.36
CA ASN A 170 -10.91 -15.89 15.43
C ASN A 170 -12.17 -15.56 14.62
N LEU A 171 -12.00 -15.30 13.33
CA LEU A 171 -13.10 -14.95 12.42
C LEU A 171 -14.19 -16.03 12.30
N PHE A 172 -13.85 -17.28 12.57
CA PHE A 172 -14.79 -18.40 12.51
C PHE A 172 -15.58 -18.58 13.80
N ALA A 173 -15.06 -18.03 14.92
CA ALA A 173 -15.79 -17.98 16.20
C ALA A 173 -16.57 -16.67 16.35
N SER A 174 -16.01 -15.56 15.90
CA SER A 174 -16.59 -14.21 15.98
C SER A 174 -16.64 -13.59 14.58
N PRO A 175 -17.62 -13.96 13.73
CA PRO A 175 -17.58 -13.65 12.30
C PRO A 175 -18.05 -12.23 11.93
N PHE A 176 -18.67 -11.51 12.85
CA PHE A 176 -19.20 -10.18 12.57
C PHE A 176 -18.12 -9.09 12.66
N PRO A 177 -18.14 -8.12 11.75
CA PRO A 177 -17.20 -7.02 11.80
C PRO A 177 -17.50 -6.02 12.93
N PRO A 178 -16.49 -5.25 13.37
CA PRO A 178 -16.70 -4.10 14.24
C PRO A 178 -17.78 -3.17 13.69
N GLY A 179 -18.62 -2.64 14.58
CA GLY A 179 -19.73 -1.76 14.19
C GLY A 179 -20.95 -2.46 13.61
N SER A 180 -21.01 -3.79 13.59
CA SER A 180 -22.17 -4.58 13.11
C SER A 180 -23.42 -4.45 13.98
N GLY A 181 -23.30 -3.98 15.23
CA GLY A 181 -24.39 -3.94 16.18
C GLY A 181 -24.74 -5.28 16.83
N GLN A 182 -23.94 -6.32 16.55
CA GLN A 182 -24.13 -7.66 17.11
C GLN A 182 -23.56 -7.79 18.53
N SER A 183 -23.87 -8.91 19.18
CA SER A 183 -23.30 -9.24 20.48
C SER A 183 -21.77 -9.19 20.44
N PRO A 184 -21.10 -8.58 21.44
CA PRO A 184 -19.64 -8.52 21.47
C PRO A 184 -18.95 -9.89 21.34
N ALA A 185 -19.61 -10.97 21.78
CA ALA A 185 -19.09 -12.32 21.66
C ALA A 185 -19.02 -12.83 20.19
N LEU A 186 -19.77 -12.22 19.29
CA LEU A 186 -19.81 -12.57 17.87
C LEU A 186 -19.03 -11.59 16.99
N VAL A 187 -18.44 -10.54 17.58
CA VAL A 187 -17.72 -9.49 16.85
C VAL A 187 -16.23 -9.70 17.01
N PHE A 188 -15.52 -9.81 15.89
CA PHE A 188 -14.06 -9.90 15.92
C PHE A 188 -13.41 -8.56 16.28
N VAL A 189 -12.24 -8.66 16.94
CA VAL A 189 -11.41 -7.50 17.34
C VAL A 189 -10.04 -7.63 16.68
N PRO A 190 -9.74 -6.84 15.62
CA PRO A 190 -8.45 -6.90 14.96
C PRO A 190 -7.34 -6.25 15.78
N ASP A 191 -6.07 -6.54 15.43
CA ASP A 191 -4.89 -5.88 15.99
C ASP A 191 -4.32 -4.81 15.06
N GLY A 192 -4.68 -4.86 13.77
CA GLY A 192 -4.25 -3.90 12.76
C GLY A 192 -4.88 -4.19 11.42
N GLY A 193 -4.37 -3.50 10.41
CA GLY A 193 -4.80 -3.71 9.04
C GLY A 193 -3.86 -3.11 8.01
N GLU A 194 -4.01 -3.60 6.79
CA GLU A 194 -3.41 -3.05 5.57
C GLU A 194 -4.51 -2.41 4.75
N PHE A 195 -4.20 -1.28 4.13
CA PHE A 195 -5.13 -0.50 3.33
C PHE A 195 -4.56 -0.31 1.93
N ILE A 196 -5.42 -0.52 0.92
CA ILE A 196 -5.08 -0.35 -0.49
C ILE A 196 -6.20 0.46 -1.15
N TRP A 197 -5.83 1.52 -1.86
CA TRP A 197 -6.80 2.29 -2.63
C TRP A 197 -6.30 2.56 -4.04
N GLY A 198 -7.25 2.72 -4.97
CA GLY A 198 -6.94 3.07 -6.35
C GLY A 198 -6.58 4.54 -6.47
N LEU A 199 -5.48 4.84 -7.15
CA LEU A 199 -5.07 6.18 -7.52
C LEU A 199 -5.76 6.62 -8.83
N PRO A 200 -5.86 7.94 -9.11
CA PRO A 200 -6.47 8.45 -10.34
C PRO A 200 -5.84 7.88 -11.61
N ASN A 201 -4.52 7.73 -11.61
CA ASN A 201 -3.75 7.16 -12.72
C ASN A 201 -3.87 5.63 -12.84
N GLY A 202 -4.68 4.97 -12.00
CA GLY A 202 -4.90 3.53 -12.00
C GLY A 202 -3.92 2.72 -11.16
N PHE A 203 -2.85 3.33 -10.64
CA PHE A 203 -1.98 2.69 -9.66
C PHE A 203 -2.66 2.51 -8.30
N GLN A 204 -1.93 1.96 -7.34
CA GLN A 204 -2.42 1.73 -5.98
C GLN A 204 -1.60 2.49 -4.96
N GLY A 205 -2.26 3.05 -3.95
CA GLY A 205 -1.66 3.54 -2.73
C GLY A 205 -1.80 2.50 -1.63
N TYR A 206 -0.88 2.50 -0.67
CA TYR A 206 -0.79 1.52 0.41
C TYR A 206 -0.60 2.21 1.75
N PHE A 207 -1.18 1.63 2.80
CA PHE A 207 -1.05 2.13 4.16
C PHE A 207 -1.12 0.96 5.14
N ILE A 208 -0.41 1.04 6.24
CA ILE A 208 -0.47 0.07 7.33
C ILE A 208 -0.81 0.82 8.61
N ALA A 209 -1.71 0.28 9.40
CA ALA A 209 -2.06 0.86 10.69
C ALA A 209 -2.30 -0.21 11.76
N GLN A 210 -2.13 0.20 13.01
CA GLN A 210 -2.69 -0.53 14.15
C GLN A 210 -4.22 -0.51 14.07
N ALA A 211 -4.87 -1.43 14.75
CA ALA A 211 -6.31 -1.35 14.93
C ALA A 211 -6.70 -0.05 15.64
N ALA A 212 -7.91 0.40 15.35
CA ALA A 212 -8.48 1.56 16.01
C ALA A 212 -8.49 1.36 17.52
N ASP A 213 -7.94 2.30 18.24
CA ASP A 213 -8.05 2.35 19.70
C ASP A 213 -9.52 2.50 20.10
N ALA A 214 -9.96 1.74 21.10
CA ALA A 214 -11.36 1.74 21.56
C ALA A 214 -11.84 3.12 22.04
N SER A 215 -10.94 4.01 22.43
CA SER A 215 -11.26 5.34 22.94
C SER A 215 -11.31 6.40 21.82
N SER A 216 -10.42 6.31 20.83
CA SER A 216 -10.33 7.26 19.72
C SER A 216 -11.11 6.83 18.49
N GLY A 217 -11.33 5.52 18.31
CA GLY A 217 -11.90 4.94 17.11
C GLY A 217 -11.00 5.12 15.89
N ASP A 218 -9.69 5.29 16.09
CA ASP A 218 -8.72 5.60 15.04
C ASP A 218 -7.44 4.79 15.21
N GLY A 219 -6.89 4.25 14.11
CA GLY A 219 -5.69 3.44 14.10
C GLY A 219 -4.46 4.27 13.70
N GLU A 220 -3.39 4.16 14.47
CA GLU A 220 -2.15 4.84 14.16
C GLU A 220 -1.40 4.18 12.99
N ARG A 221 -0.84 5.00 12.12
CA ARG A 221 0.01 4.57 11.00
C ARG A 221 1.25 3.82 11.49
N LEU A 222 1.54 2.73 10.83
CA LEU A 222 2.78 2.00 10.95
C LEU A 222 3.60 2.13 9.67
N ASP A 223 4.90 2.38 9.82
CA ASP A 223 5.83 2.40 8.71
C ASP A 223 6.34 0.99 8.38
N VAL A 224 6.30 0.10 9.37
CA VAL A 224 6.63 -1.33 9.28
C VAL A 224 5.60 -2.12 10.07
N ALA A 225 5.08 -3.19 9.48
CA ALA A 225 4.16 -4.08 10.19
C ALA A 225 4.87 -4.80 11.35
N PRO A 226 4.17 -5.07 12.47
CA PRO A 226 4.74 -5.80 13.60
C PRO A 226 5.17 -7.22 13.19
N GLU A 227 6.31 -7.68 13.68
CA GLU A 227 6.86 -8.99 13.33
C GLU A 227 5.97 -10.17 13.74
N ASN A 228 5.18 -10.01 14.79
CA ASN A 228 4.27 -11.05 15.30
C ASN A 228 3.08 -11.35 14.36
N VAL A 229 2.76 -10.46 13.41
CA VAL A 229 1.70 -10.70 12.43
C VAL A 229 2.24 -11.28 11.13
N VAL A 230 3.57 -11.35 10.95
CA VAL A 230 4.23 -11.76 9.72
C VAL A 230 4.68 -13.21 9.81
N LYS A 231 4.30 -14.01 8.80
CA LYS A 231 4.81 -15.39 8.67
C LYS A 231 6.25 -15.35 8.17
N LEU A 232 7.19 -15.67 9.05
CA LEU A 232 8.61 -15.71 8.73
C LEU A 232 8.88 -16.72 7.62
N LYS A 233 9.62 -16.28 6.60
CA LYS A 233 10.20 -17.16 5.58
C LYS A 233 11.72 -17.18 5.77
N GLU A 234 12.29 -18.36 5.85
CA GLU A 234 13.74 -18.52 6.03
C GLU A 234 14.50 -17.84 4.89
N GLY A 235 15.52 -17.03 5.24
CA GLY A 235 16.38 -16.36 4.28
C GLY A 235 15.82 -15.10 3.61
N VAL A 236 14.65 -14.62 4.03
CA VAL A 236 14.05 -13.38 3.52
C VAL A 236 13.86 -12.39 4.67
N ASP A 237 14.05 -11.10 4.43
CA ASP A 237 13.70 -10.08 5.40
C ASP A 237 12.19 -10.19 5.72
N PRO A 238 11.82 -10.52 6.95
CA PRO A 238 10.43 -10.74 7.32
C PRO A 238 9.64 -9.44 7.43
N ARG A 239 10.33 -8.29 7.45
CA ARG A 239 9.68 -7.00 7.67
C ARG A 239 8.84 -6.58 6.49
N ILE A 240 7.62 -6.19 6.76
CA ILE A 240 6.71 -5.61 5.79
C ILE A 240 6.76 -4.10 5.92
N TYR A 241 7.47 -3.47 5.00
CA TYR A 241 7.54 -2.03 4.88
C TYR A 241 6.34 -1.52 4.10
N ALA A 242 5.65 -0.55 4.66
CA ALA A 242 4.59 0.15 3.94
C ALA A 242 5.13 0.76 2.63
N GLY A 243 4.37 0.61 1.56
CA GLY A 243 4.78 0.97 0.20
C GLY A 243 5.57 -0.15 -0.47
N ARG A 244 6.85 -0.28 -0.20
CA ARG A 244 7.78 -1.18 -0.91
C ARG A 244 7.37 -2.65 -0.89
N THR A 245 7.11 -3.21 0.30
CA THR A 245 6.71 -4.63 0.41
C THR A 245 5.29 -4.84 -0.10
N CYS A 246 4.39 -3.87 0.09
CA CYS A 246 3.05 -3.91 -0.45
C CYS A 246 3.08 -4.00 -1.98
N MET A 247 3.88 -3.17 -2.66
CA MET A 247 4.06 -3.22 -4.12
C MET A 247 4.59 -4.57 -4.59
N HIS A 248 5.46 -5.22 -3.80
CA HIS A 248 5.97 -6.55 -4.12
C HIS A 248 4.86 -7.61 -4.11
N CYS A 249 4.11 -7.68 -3.03
CA CYS A 249 3.03 -8.66 -2.90
C CYS A 249 1.87 -8.37 -3.86
N HIS A 250 1.60 -7.09 -4.13
CA HIS A 250 0.51 -6.61 -4.97
C HIS A 250 0.97 -6.18 -6.37
N ALA A 251 2.06 -6.73 -6.89
CA ALA A 251 2.59 -6.41 -8.22
C ALA A 251 1.59 -6.66 -9.36
N SER A 252 0.61 -7.53 -9.14
CA SER A 252 -0.49 -7.80 -10.07
C SER A 252 -1.83 -7.17 -9.65
N GLY A 253 -1.83 -6.32 -8.62
CA GLY A 253 -3.04 -5.70 -8.05
C GLY A 253 -3.56 -6.41 -6.81
N ILE A 254 -4.86 -6.34 -6.57
CA ILE A 254 -5.51 -6.97 -5.42
C ILE A 254 -5.48 -8.49 -5.59
N ILE A 255 -5.04 -9.21 -4.57
CA ILE A 255 -4.98 -10.67 -4.58
C ILE A 255 -6.38 -11.24 -4.37
N PRO A 256 -6.97 -11.94 -5.36
CA PRO A 256 -8.30 -12.49 -5.23
C PRO A 256 -8.36 -13.58 -4.16
N LYS A 257 -9.33 -13.49 -3.25
CA LYS A 257 -9.58 -14.47 -2.19
C LYS A 257 -11.04 -14.86 -2.17
N ASP A 258 -11.30 -16.13 -1.90
CA ASP A 258 -12.64 -16.65 -1.67
C ASP A 258 -13.00 -16.49 -0.20
N ASP A 259 -14.25 -16.16 0.08
CA ASP A 259 -14.76 -16.14 1.44
C ASP A 259 -14.91 -17.57 1.99
N ARG A 260 -14.48 -17.75 3.22
CA ARG A 260 -14.62 -19.02 3.97
C ARG A 260 -15.48 -18.85 5.22
N VAL A 261 -15.69 -17.60 5.66
CA VAL A 261 -16.42 -17.34 6.91
C VAL A 261 -17.90 -17.63 6.76
N LEU A 262 -18.52 -17.12 5.70
CA LEU A 262 -19.94 -17.38 5.45
C LEU A 262 -20.20 -18.86 5.15
N GLU A 263 -19.29 -19.51 4.42
CA GLU A 263 -19.34 -20.95 4.17
C GLU A 263 -19.28 -21.75 5.45
N ASP A 264 -18.32 -21.45 6.33
CA ASP A 264 -18.14 -22.14 7.62
C ASP A 264 -19.34 -21.89 8.55
N ALA A 265 -19.79 -20.65 8.68
CA ALA A 265 -20.93 -20.27 9.50
C ALA A 265 -22.22 -20.99 9.07
N THR A 266 -22.43 -21.16 7.76
CA THR A 266 -23.60 -21.87 7.22
C THR A 266 -23.57 -23.38 7.59
N ASN A 267 -22.39 -23.95 7.73
CA ASN A 267 -22.20 -25.35 8.12
C ASN A 267 -22.06 -25.55 9.64
N SER A 268 -22.00 -24.47 10.40
CA SER A 268 -21.85 -24.45 11.85
C SER A 268 -23.22 -24.44 12.53
N ILE A 269 -23.27 -24.96 13.75
CA ILE A 269 -24.45 -24.89 14.65
C ILE A 269 -24.34 -23.73 15.66
N VAL A 270 -23.35 -22.86 15.53
CA VAL A 270 -23.05 -21.81 16.50
C VAL A 270 -23.95 -20.60 16.33
N LEU A 271 -24.32 -20.25 15.09
CA LEU A 271 -25.17 -19.11 14.78
C LEU A 271 -26.64 -19.52 14.61
N GLU A 272 -27.54 -18.73 15.16
CA GLU A 272 -28.95 -18.87 14.92
C GLU A 272 -29.31 -18.47 13.46
N PRO A 273 -30.44 -18.96 12.89
CA PRO A 273 -30.82 -18.64 11.52
C PRO A 273 -30.89 -17.14 11.21
N ASP A 274 -31.39 -16.33 12.15
CA ASP A 274 -31.47 -14.88 11.97
C ASP A 274 -30.08 -14.23 11.95
N GLU A 275 -29.14 -14.74 12.76
CA GLU A 275 -27.74 -14.28 12.78
C GLU A 275 -27.04 -14.61 11.45
N LEU A 276 -27.29 -15.78 10.86
CA LEU A 276 -26.79 -16.15 9.53
C LEU A 276 -27.30 -15.21 8.44
N ILE A 277 -28.57 -14.83 8.49
CA ILE A 277 -29.15 -13.86 7.55
C ILE A 277 -28.47 -12.49 7.71
N GLU A 278 -28.25 -12.06 8.93
CA GLU A 278 -27.52 -10.81 9.19
C GLU A 278 -26.06 -10.90 8.74
N LEU A 279 -25.38 -12.01 9.01
CA LEU A 279 -23.99 -12.23 8.59
C LEU A 279 -23.84 -12.13 7.05
N ALA A 280 -24.77 -12.73 6.32
CA ALA A 280 -24.76 -12.71 4.86
C ALA A 280 -24.78 -11.28 4.28
N LYS A 281 -25.42 -10.33 4.94
CA LYS A 281 -25.42 -8.91 4.50
C LYS A 281 -24.05 -8.26 4.49
N PHE A 282 -23.12 -8.75 5.34
CA PHE A 282 -21.74 -8.25 5.39
C PHE A 282 -20.84 -8.92 4.35
N TYR A 283 -20.98 -10.22 4.15
CA TYR A 283 -20.09 -11.01 3.30
C TYR A 283 -20.53 -11.09 1.85
N LEU A 284 -21.82 -11.06 1.61
CA LEU A 284 -22.41 -11.07 0.27
C LEU A 284 -23.57 -10.06 0.20
N PRO A 285 -23.30 -8.76 0.19
CA PRO A 285 -24.34 -7.74 0.10
C PRO A 285 -25.22 -7.93 -1.14
N GLU A 286 -26.51 -7.65 -1.00
CA GLU A 286 -27.47 -7.79 -2.09
C GLU A 286 -27.05 -6.97 -3.33
N GLY A 287 -27.11 -7.59 -4.49
CA GLY A 287 -26.75 -6.97 -5.77
C GLY A 287 -25.25 -6.80 -6.01
N GLN A 288 -24.41 -7.26 -5.11
CA GLN A 288 -22.96 -7.23 -5.28
C GLN A 288 -22.44 -8.60 -5.73
N PRO A 289 -21.44 -8.64 -6.61
CA PRO A 289 -20.75 -9.89 -6.93
C PRO A 289 -19.87 -10.33 -5.74
N PRO A 290 -19.46 -11.62 -5.71
CA PRO A 290 -18.49 -12.10 -4.73
C PRO A 290 -17.22 -11.24 -4.70
N LEU A 291 -16.64 -11.04 -3.52
CA LEU A 291 -15.46 -10.18 -3.33
C LEU A 291 -14.30 -10.55 -4.25
N ARG A 292 -14.08 -11.83 -4.51
CA ARG A 292 -13.08 -12.31 -5.47
C ARG A 292 -13.21 -11.65 -6.84
N GLN A 293 -14.44 -11.57 -7.36
CA GLN A 293 -14.70 -10.96 -8.67
C GLN A 293 -14.42 -9.45 -8.66
N LEU A 294 -14.74 -8.77 -7.56
CA LEU A 294 -14.40 -7.36 -7.39
C LEU A 294 -12.88 -7.13 -7.35
N ALA A 295 -12.14 -8.01 -6.68
CA ALA A 295 -10.68 -7.96 -6.65
C ALA A 295 -10.07 -8.13 -8.06
N GLU A 296 -10.61 -9.06 -8.85
CA GLU A 296 -10.18 -9.26 -10.24
C GLU A 296 -10.49 -8.05 -11.13
N GLN A 297 -11.60 -7.36 -10.90
CA GLN A 297 -11.95 -6.14 -11.64
C GLN A 297 -11.00 -4.97 -11.30
N ASP A 298 -10.73 -4.75 -10.01
CA ASP A 298 -9.83 -3.68 -9.57
C ASP A 298 -8.39 -3.95 -10.03
N SER A 299 -7.97 -5.21 -10.03
CA SER A 299 -6.64 -5.62 -10.53
C SER A 299 -6.46 -5.36 -12.02
N LYS A 300 -7.52 -5.48 -12.85
CA LYS A 300 -7.45 -5.15 -14.28
C LYS A 300 -7.12 -3.67 -14.51
N ARG A 301 -7.68 -2.77 -13.70
CA ARG A 301 -7.38 -1.34 -13.79
C ARG A 301 -5.92 -1.07 -13.45
N TYR A 302 -5.44 -1.63 -12.35
CA TYR A 302 -4.04 -1.53 -11.94
C TYR A 302 -3.10 -2.09 -13.01
N TYR A 303 -3.41 -3.26 -13.55
CA TYR A 303 -2.62 -3.89 -14.61
C TYR A 303 -2.56 -3.04 -15.88
N ALA A 304 -3.68 -2.45 -16.29
CA ALA A 304 -3.69 -1.53 -17.43
C ALA A 304 -2.79 -0.31 -17.20
N ALA A 305 -2.79 0.24 -15.98
CA ALA A 305 -1.92 1.36 -15.61
C ALA A 305 -0.44 0.98 -15.64
N THR A 306 -0.07 -0.19 -15.14
CA THR A 306 1.32 -0.67 -15.17
C THR A 306 1.83 -0.88 -16.59
N LEU A 307 1.01 -1.44 -17.48
CA LEU A 307 1.34 -1.58 -18.90
C LEU A 307 1.49 -0.21 -19.59
N ALA A 308 0.60 0.72 -19.30
CA ALA A 308 0.67 2.08 -19.84
C ALA A 308 1.95 2.82 -19.41
N ALA A 309 2.43 2.53 -18.20
CA ALA A 309 3.71 3.03 -17.69
C ALA A 309 4.94 2.33 -18.31
N GLY A 310 4.75 1.35 -19.17
CA GLY A 310 5.84 0.63 -19.84
C GLY A 310 6.39 -0.57 -19.07
N ALA A 311 5.70 -0.99 -18.01
CA ALA A 311 6.06 -2.23 -17.32
C ALA A 311 5.82 -3.43 -18.23
N PRO A 312 6.73 -4.43 -18.26
CA PRO A 312 6.46 -5.67 -18.96
C PRO A 312 5.29 -6.40 -18.29
N PRO A 313 4.50 -7.17 -19.05
CA PRO A 313 3.44 -7.97 -18.46
C PRO A 313 4.03 -8.89 -17.39
N PRO A 314 3.37 -9.04 -16.22
CA PRO A 314 3.84 -9.94 -15.20
C PRO A 314 3.93 -11.35 -15.80
N SER A 315 5.13 -11.90 -15.81
CA SER A 315 5.32 -13.34 -15.95
C SER A 315 4.66 -14.02 -14.74
N SER A 316 4.38 -15.31 -14.80
CA SER A 316 3.61 -16.11 -13.82
C SER A 316 4.07 -16.05 -12.34
N GLY A 317 4.55 -14.93 -11.88
CA GLY A 317 4.97 -14.63 -10.51
C GLY A 317 4.93 -13.14 -10.18
N GLY A 318 4.43 -12.29 -11.11
CA GLY A 318 4.44 -10.84 -10.98
C GLY A 318 5.87 -10.28 -11.12
N PHE A 319 6.08 -9.36 -12.04
CA PHE A 319 7.35 -8.63 -12.15
C PHE A 319 7.21 -7.30 -11.40
N ASP A 320 7.85 -7.24 -10.26
CA ASP A 320 7.90 -6.05 -9.44
C ASP A 320 9.14 -5.23 -9.77
N GLN A 321 8.98 -4.22 -10.58
CA GLN A 321 10.06 -3.34 -11.00
C GLN A 321 10.63 -2.53 -9.84
N VAL A 322 9.77 -2.06 -8.94
CA VAL A 322 10.19 -1.22 -7.81
C VAL A 322 11.14 -2.02 -6.90
N ASN A 323 10.76 -3.23 -6.49
CA ASN A 323 11.62 -4.05 -5.66
C ASN A 323 12.84 -4.58 -6.41
N THR A 324 12.73 -4.88 -7.70
CA THR A 324 13.88 -5.29 -8.51
C THR A 324 14.95 -4.20 -8.52
N VAL A 325 14.58 -2.95 -8.75
CA VAL A 325 15.50 -1.80 -8.74
C VAL A 325 16.01 -1.54 -7.32
N ALA A 326 15.13 -1.56 -6.32
CA ALA A 326 15.49 -1.31 -4.93
C ALA A 326 16.45 -2.38 -4.37
N PHE A 327 16.19 -3.66 -4.63
CA PHE A 327 17.11 -4.74 -4.24
C PHE A 327 18.44 -4.67 -4.97
N GLY A 328 18.42 -4.25 -6.24
CA GLY A 328 19.64 -3.97 -6.98
C GLY A 328 20.46 -2.87 -6.32
N PHE A 329 19.82 -1.80 -5.85
CA PHE A 329 20.47 -0.73 -5.10
C PHE A 329 20.97 -1.19 -3.74
N ASP A 330 20.17 -1.92 -2.97
CA ASP A 330 20.51 -2.42 -1.62
C ASP A 330 21.50 -3.58 -1.64
N SER A 331 21.83 -4.13 -2.82
CA SER A 331 22.77 -5.24 -2.95
C SER A 331 24.21 -4.81 -2.64
N THR A 332 25.06 -5.79 -2.34
CA THR A 332 26.49 -5.55 -2.12
C THR A 332 27.11 -4.86 -3.33
N VAL A 333 27.78 -3.75 -3.09
CA VAL A 333 28.48 -2.98 -4.14
C VAL A 333 29.65 -3.80 -4.67
N THR A 334 29.58 -4.18 -5.95
CA THR A 334 30.69 -4.84 -6.63
C THR A 334 31.79 -3.83 -6.97
N ARG A 335 32.99 -4.32 -7.23
CA ARG A 335 34.10 -3.46 -7.63
C ARG A 335 33.77 -2.68 -8.92
N ALA A 336 33.17 -3.34 -9.90
CA ALA A 336 32.71 -2.71 -11.14
C ALA A 336 31.72 -1.58 -10.90
N ARG A 337 30.72 -1.83 -10.03
CA ARG A 337 29.74 -0.81 -9.66
C ARG A 337 30.38 0.36 -8.90
N ALA A 338 31.27 0.08 -7.96
CA ALA A 338 32.01 1.13 -7.25
C ALA A 338 32.84 1.99 -8.22
N ALA A 339 33.51 1.37 -9.17
CA ALA A 339 34.29 2.07 -10.20
C ALA A 339 33.40 2.96 -11.08
N ALA A 340 32.25 2.45 -11.51
CA ALA A 340 31.27 3.21 -12.30
C ALA A 340 30.70 4.42 -11.54
N GLU A 341 30.34 4.25 -10.26
CA GLU A 341 29.84 5.33 -9.39
C GLU A 341 30.90 6.43 -9.15
N LEU A 342 32.17 6.06 -9.12
CA LEU A 342 33.29 6.98 -8.94
C LEU A 342 33.80 7.56 -10.28
N GLY A 343 33.24 7.13 -11.42
CA GLY A 343 33.70 7.56 -12.74
C GLY A 343 35.11 7.11 -13.09
N ILE A 344 35.58 5.99 -12.51
CA ILE A 344 36.90 5.42 -12.79
C ILE A 344 36.78 4.13 -13.60
N LEU A 345 37.79 3.83 -14.38
CA LEU A 345 37.85 2.56 -15.12
C LEU A 345 38.12 1.40 -14.16
N GLU A 346 37.53 0.24 -14.43
CA GLU A 346 37.64 -0.96 -13.58
C GLU A 346 39.10 -1.46 -13.45
N ASP A 347 39.96 -1.15 -14.40
CA ASP A 347 41.36 -1.60 -14.48
C ASP A 347 42.36 -0.70 -13.71
N THR A 348 41.87 0.32 -13.02
CA THR A 348 42.68 1.17 -12.15
C THR A 348 42.39 0.90 -10.68
#